data_68624e387d1b4ed0a505698ce893f0f9
#
_entry.id   68624e387d1b4ed0a505698ce893f0f9
#
_cell.length_a   1.000
_cell.length_b   1.000
_cell.length_c   1.000
_cell.angle_alpha   90.00
_cell.angle_beta   90.00
_cell.angle_gamma   90.00
#
_symmetry.space_group_name_H-M   'P 1'
#
loop_
_entity.id
_entity.type
_entity.pdbx_description
1 polymer ?
#
loop_
_entity_poly.entity_id
_entity_poly.type
_entity_poly.pdbx_seq_one_letter_code
_entity_poly.pdbx_strand_id
1 'polypeptide(L)' 'MGRTLAAFAVAASLLTLASSEASAWVCYATGLGSSGAARAYDIIDAKLFALRRCERNSPVPVCTILWCRPGR' A
#
# COMPACT_ATOMS: atom_id res chain seq x y z
N MET A 1 -27.75 -22.78 14.70
CA MET A 1 -27.28 -22.29 13.42
C MET A 1 -26.80 -20.87 13.48
N GLY A 2 -27.56 -19.95 14.08
CA GLY A 2 -27.13 -18.57 14.21
C GLY A 2 -25.85 -18.38 15.00
N ARG A 3 -25.56 -19.26 15.93
CA ARG A 3 -24.35 -19.20 16.71
C ARG A 3 -23.11 -19.38 15.88
N THR A 4 -23.16 -20.30 14.92
CA THR A 4 -22.03 -20.59 14.06
C THR A 4 -21.70 -19.38 13.20
N LEU A 5 -22.72 -18.71 12.67
CA LEU A 5 -22.53 -17.54 11.84
C LEU A 5 -21.91 -16.39 12.65
N ALA A 6 -22.33 -16.22 13.89
CA ALA A 6 -21.78 -15.19 14.75
C ALA A 6 -20.29 -15.41 15.00
N ALA A 7 -19.88 -16.66 15.23
CA ALA A 7 -18.49 -16.99 15.46
C ALA A 7 -17.62 -16.68 14.24
N PHE A 8 -18.11 -17.00 13.05
CA PHE A 8 -17.37 -16.69 11.82
C PHE A 8 -17.23 -15.20 11.63
N ALA A 9 -18.24 -14.41 11.93
CA ALA A 9 -18.19 -12.98 11.78
C ALA A 9 -17.10 -12.36 12.68
N VAL A 10 -16.98 -12.85 13.90
CA VAL A 10 -15.93 -12.36 14.82
C VAL A 10 -14.56 -12.69 14.30
N ALA A 11 -14.35 -13.91 13.81
CA ALA A 11 -13.06 -14.31 13.29
C ALA A 11 -12.67 -13.47 12.07
N ALA A 12 -13.60 -13.19 11.19
CA ALA A 12 -13.33 -12.36 10.02
C ALA A 12 -12.94 -10.95 10.40
N SER A 13 -13.56 -10.38 11.43
CA SER A 13 -13.24 -9.04 11.91
C SER A 13 -11.81 -8.98 12.44
N LEU A 14 -11.38 -9.98 13.17
CA LEU A 14 -10.01 -10.03 13.70
C LEU A 14 -8.99 -10.10 12.56
N LEU A 15 -9.25 -10.88 11.55
CA LEU A 15 -8.35 -10.98 10.41
C LEU A 15 -8.25 -9.66 9.66
N THR A 16 -9.35 -8.95 9.53
CA THR A 16 -9.35 -7.66 8.86
C THR A 16 -8.50 -6.65 9.61
N LEU A 17 -8.57 -6.61 10.93
CA LEU A 17 -7.75 -5.72 11.72
C LEU A 17 -6.27 -6.04 11.57
N ALA A 18 -5.91 -7.32 11.59
CA ALA A 18 -4.52 -7.71 11.40
C ALA A 18 -4.00 -7.28 10.03
N SER A 19 -4.81 -7.42 8.99
CA SER A 19 -4.43 -7.01 7.65
C SER A 19 -4.20 -5.52 7.54
N SER A 20 -5.04 -4.70 8.21
CA SER A 20 -4.91 -3.24 8.12
C SER A 20 -3.65 -2.72 8.80
N GLU A 21 -3.08 -3.48 9.73
CA GLU A 21 -1.85 -3.09 10.39
C GLU A 21 -0.60 -3.43 9.57
N ALA A 22 -0.74 -4.19 8.51
CA ALA A 22 0.38 -4.62 7.70
C ALA A 22 1.01 -3.49 6.89
N SER A 23 0.27 -2.41 6.61
CA SER A 23 0.77 -1.30 5.82
C SER A 23 1.21 -0.17 6.74
N ALA A 24 2.52 0.01 6.92
CA ALA A 24 3.06 1.06 7.78
C ALA A 24 3.28 2.37 7.03
N TRP A 25 3.58 2.32 5.74
CA TRP A 25 3.94 3.50 4.96
C TRP A 25 3.28 3.49 3.60
N VAL A 26 2.95 4.69 3.13
CA VAL A 26 2.50 4.89 1.75
C VAL A 26 3.36 5.99 1.13
N CYS A 27 3.89 5.75 -0.06
CA CYS A 27 4.72 6.70 -0.78
C CYS A 27 4.11 6.98 -2.14
N TYR A 28 4.36 8.19 -2.63
CA TYR A 28 3.87 8.63 -3.93
C TYR A 28 5.04 9.12 -4.76
N ALA A 29 5.16 8.61 -5.98
CA ALA A 29 6.20 8.99 -6.91
C ALA A 29 5.58 9.61 -8.15
N THR A 30 6.26 10.59 -8.73
CA THR A 30 5.83 11.22 -9.97
C THR A 30 6.96 11.26 -10.98
N GLY A 31 6.60 11.31 -12.25
CA GLY A 31 7.53 11.43 -13.35
C GLY A 31 6.91 12.21 -14.47
N LEU A 32 7.52 12.16 -15.64
CA LEU A 32 7.05 12.89 -16.81
C LEU A 32 5.80 12.20 -17.37
N GLY A 33 4.64 12.74 -17.00
CA GLY A 33 3.36 12.23 -17.49
C GLY A 33 2.89 10.96 -16.82
N SER A 34 3.49 10.59 -15.68
CA SER A 34 3.08 9.38 -14.98
C SER A 34 3.23 9.54 -13.48
N SER A 35 2.63 8.63 -12.75
CA SER A 35 2.73 8.61 -11.30
C SER A 35 2.52 7.19 -10.81
N GLY A 36 2.90 6.95 -9.57
CA GLY A 36 2.69 5.67 -8.94
C GLY A 36 2.69 5.81 -7.43
N ALA A 37 1.87 5.02 -6.78
CA ALA A 37 1.80 5.00 -5.32
C ALA A 37 1.91 3.56 -4.85
N ALA A 38 2.48 3.36 -3.68
CA ALA A 38 2.63 2.02 -3.12
C ALA A 38 2.64 2.06 -1.61
N ARG A 39 2.22 0.97 -1.02
CA ARG A 39 2.22 0.77 0.42
C ARG A 39 3.16 -0.36 0.76
N ALA A 40 3.86 -0.23 1.86
CA ALA A 40 4.72 -1.28 2.35
C ALA A 40 4.93 -1.12 3.85
N TYR A 41 5.42 -2.17 4.45
CA TYR A 41 5.71 -2.20 5.87
C TYR A 41 6.81 -1.22 6.22
N ASP A 42 7.83 -1.14 5.38
CA ASP A 42 9.00 -0.31 5.57
C ASP A 42 8.97 0.86 4.59
N ILE A 43 9.42 2.02 5.03
CA ILE A 43 9.42 3.22 4.20
C ILE A 43 10.32 3.05 2.96
N ILE A 44 11.43 2.34 3.10
CA ILE A 44 12.34 2.11 1.98
C ILE A 44 11.66 1.25 0.92
N ASP A 45 10.96 0.21 1.34
CA ASP A 45 10.22 -0.64 0.42
C ASP A 45 9.08 0.11 -0.23
N ALA A 46 8.38 0.96 0.52
CA ALA A 46 7.29 1.77 -0.04
C ALA A 46 7.79 2.70 -1.12
N LYS A 47 8.94 3.34 -0.90
CA LYS A 47 9.57 4.21 -1.90
C LYS A 47 9.94 3.43 -3.15
N LEU A 48 10.55 2.28 -2.97
CA LEU A 48 11.00 1.46 -4.09
C LEU A 48 9.83 0.99 -4.94
N PHE A 49 8.77 0.51 -4.31
CA PHE A 49 7.59 0.05 -5.03
C PHE A 49 6.86 1.20 -5.73
N ALA A 50 6.79 2.38 -5.10
CA ALA A 50 6.19 3.55 -5.73
C ALA A 50 6.96 3.98 -6.96
N LEU A 51 8.28 3.99 -6.89
CA LEU A 51 9.12 4.31 -8.03
C LEU A 51 8.94 3.30 -9.17
N ARG A 52 8.90 2.02 -8.84
CA ARG A 52 8.71 0.98 -9.85
C ARG A 52 7.37 1.12 -10.55
N ARG A 53 6.31 1.43 -9.81
CA ARG A 53 5.00 1.64 -10.42
C ARG A 53 4.99 2.85 -11.33
N CYS A 54 5.61 3.94 -10.91
CA CYS A 54 5.72 5.14 -11.72
C CYS A 54 6.50 4.85 -13.01
N GLU A 55 7.63 4.18 -12.90
CA GLU A 55 8.48 3.84 -14.05
C GLU A 55 7.76 2.92 -15.03
N ARG A 56 6.99 1.98 -14.52
CA ARG A 56 6.25 1.04 -15.36
C ARG A 56 5.19 1.75 -16.19
N ASN A 57 4.61 2.81 -15.65
CA ASN A 57 3.56 3.57 -16.33
C ASN A 57 4.10 4.69 -17.20
N SER A 58 5.42 4.89 -17.21
CA SER A 58 6.05 5.99 -17.93
C SER A 58 6.84 5.47 -19.11
N PRO A 59 6.79 6.15 -20.27
CA PRO A 59 7.66 5.81 -21.40
C PRO A 59 9.13 6.10 -21.11
N VAL A 60 9.40 7.01 -20.17
CA VAL A 60 10.76 7.35 -19.74
C VAL A 60 10.86 7.01 -18.26
N PRO A 61 11.78 6.13 -17.84
CA PRO A 61 11.86 5.71 -16.45
C PRO A 61 12.55 6.75 -15.55
N VAL A 62 11.97 7.93 -15.49
CA VAL A 62 12.48 9.01 -14.66
C VAL A 62 11.39 9.40 -13.68
N CYS A 63 11.46 8.84 -12.48
CA CYS A 63 10.49 9.11 -11.43
C CYS A 63 11.21 9.50 -10.15
N THR A 64 10.57 10.34 -9.35
CA THR A 64 11.09 10.75 -8.05
C THR A 64 10.00 10.60 -7.00
N ILE A 65 10.41 10.37 -5.78
CA ILE A 65 9.48 10.31 -4.65
C ILE A 65 9.04 11.73 -4.32
N LEU A 66 7.74 11.94 -4.34
CA LEU A 66 7.16 13.23 -4.01
C LEU A 66 6.95 13.36 -2.50
N TRP A 67 6.39 12.33 -1.88
CA TRP A 67 6.19 12.31 -0.43
C TRP A 67 5.97 10.88 0.05
N CYS A 68 6.17 10.70 1.35
CA CYS A 68 5.81 9.48 2.05
C CYS A 68 5.14 9.87 3.36
N ARG A 69 4.21 9.05 3.82
CA ARG A 69 3.51 9.30 5.07
C ARG A 69 3.09 7.97 5.69
N PRO A 70 2.75 7.95 6.99
CA PRO A 70 2.23 6.74 7.61
C PRO A 70 0.98 6.26 6.88
N GLY A 71 0.89 4.97 6.69
CA GLY A 71 -0.16 4.36 5.87
C GLY A 71 -1.47 4.09 6.59
N ARG A 72 -1.73 4.74 7.71
CA ARG A 72 -2.97 4.56 8.46
C ARG A 72 -4.02 5.55 8.09
#